data_dff9363fb3905caeaa45bb53678daed6
#
_entry.id   dff9363fb3905caeaa45bb53678daed6
#
_cell.length_a   1.000
_cell.length_b   1.000
_cell.length_c   1.000
_cell.angle_alpha   90.00
_cell.angle_beta   90.00
_cell.angle_gamma   90.00
#
_symmetry.space_group_name_H-M   'P 1'
#
loop_
_entity.id
_entity.type
_entity.pdbx_description
1 polymer ?
#
loop_
_entity_poly.entity_id
_entity_poly.type
_entity_poly.pdbx_seq_one_letter_code
_entity_poly.pdbx_strand_id
1 'polypeptide(L)'
;MDKLITLLKDEHISDIRIVSHDCIYVKRDGEKENISVLFDSKEEYLQFIKNVTKQNHVVVNESNVLRKFTDTESFPNFALQYVLGMPLVNTKNEPYLFIRKLPKEKKV
;
A
#
# COMPACT_ATOMS: atom_id res chain seq x y z
N MET A 1 11.07 -3.48 6.04
CA MET A 1 10.32 -3.00 4.86
C MET A 1 11.19 -2.78 3.64
N ASP A 2 12.34 -3.43 3.60
CA ASP A 2 13.30 -3.24 2.50
C ASP A 2 12.76 -3.67 1.14
N LYS A 3 11.93 -4.72 1.14
CA LYS A 3 11.33 -5.22 -0.10
C LYS A 3 10.37 -4.21 -0.73
N LEU A 4 9.59 -3.53 0.09
CA LEU A 4 8.67 -2.50 -0.41
C LEU A 4 9.44 -1.31 -0.96
N ILE A 5 10.48 -0.89 -0.26
CA ILE A 5 11.33 0.23 -0.72
C ILE A 5 11.96 -0.13 -2.07
N THR A 6 12.42 -1.36 -2.23
CA THR A 6 12.98 -1.81 -3.51
C THR A 6 11.97 -1.70 -4.64
N LEU A 7 10.71 -2.08 -4.38
CA LEU A 7 9.65 -1.93 -5.38
C LEU A 7 9.36 -0.47 -5.69
N LEU A 8 9.38 0.39 -4.67
CA LEU A 8 9.14 1.82 -4.87
C LEU A 8 10.24 2.49 -5.70
N LYS A 9 11.47 2.01 -5.58
CA LYS A 9 12.60 2.54 -6.35
C LYS A 9 12.62 2.06 -7.79
N ASP A 10 11.88 1.04 -8.13
CA ASP A 10 11.84 0.49 -9.48
C ASP A 10 11.01 1.40 -10.38
N GLU A 11 11.66 2.05 -11.34
CA GLU A 11 11.01 3.00 -12.23
C GLU A 11 9.96 2.38 -13.14
N HIS A 12 10.01 1.08 -13.35
CA HIS A 12 9.06 0.37 -14.21
C HIS A 12 7.77 0.02 -13.49
N ILE A 13 7.74 0.12 -12.16
CA ILE A 13 6.57 -0.19 -11.35
C ILE A 13 5.79 1.09 -11.06
N SER A 14 4.53 1.12 -11.46
CA SER A 14 3.64 2.26 -11.19
C SER A 14 2.74 2.02 -10.00
N ASP A 15 2.29 0.77 -9.82
CA ASP A 15 1.31 0.41 -8.80
C ASP A 15 1.75 -0.85 -8.08
N ILE A 16 1.45 -0.90 -6.78
CA ILE A 16 1.61 -2.10 -5.97
C ILE A 16 0.24 -2.40 -5.40
N ARG A 17 -0.25 -3.62 -5.63
CA ARG A 17 -1.59 -4.01 -5.20
C ARG A 17 -1.49 -5.17 -4.24
N ILE A 18 -1.86 -4.92 -2.99
CA ILE A 18 -1.82 -5.91 -1.92
C ILE A 18 -3.26 -6.32 -1.65
N VAL A 19 -3.61 -7.52 -2.12
CA VAL A 19 -4.94 -8.09 -1.89
C VAL A 19 -5.01 -8.70 -0.51
N SER A 20 -3.93 -9.33 -0.09
CA SER A 20 -3.75 -9.89 1.25
C SER A 20 -2.26 -9.98 1.50
N HIS A 21 -1.85 -10.36 2.72
CA HIS A 21 -0.42 -10.41 3.06
C HIS A 21 0.36 -11.38 2.16
N ASP A 22 -0.29 -12.36 1.58
CA ASP A 22 0.35 -13.39 0.74
C ASP A 22 -0.12 -13.35 -0.72
N CYS A 23 -0.85 -12.33 -1.11
CA CYS A 23 -1.32 -12.18 -2.47
C CYS A 23 -1.06 -10.74 -2.94
N ILE A 24 0.06 -10.56 -3.62
CA ILE A 24 0.54 -9.24 -3.99
C ILE A 24 0.95 -9.25 -5.46
N TYR A 25 0.60 -8.21 -6.18
CA TYR A 25 1.09 -8.03 -7.53
C TYR A 25 1.40 -6.56 -7.78
N VAL A 26 2.21 -6.33 -8.81
CA VAL A 26 2.61 -4.99 -9.22
C VAL A 26 2.20 -4.76 -10.65
N LYS A 27 2.14 -3.51 -11.04
CA LYS A 27 2.00 -3.13 -12.44
C LYS A 27 3.36 -2.68 -12.91
N ARG A 28 3.97 -3.48 -13.78
CA ARG A 28 5.30 -3.20 -14.34
C ARG A 28 5.16 -2.94 -15.83
N ASP A 29 5.49 -1.72 -16.26
CA ASP A 29 5.36 -1.30 -17.66
C ASP A 29 3.94 -1.56 -18.22
N GLY A 30 2.94 -1.34 -17.36
CA GLY A 30 1.55 -1.53 -17.73
C GLY A 30 1.04 -2.96 -17.62
N GLU A 31 1.87 -3.92 -17.25
CA GLU A 31 1.49 -5.32 -17.15
C GLU A 31 1.49 -5.80 -15.71
N LYS A 32 0.55 -6.68 -15.40
CA LYS A 32 0.43 -7.28 -14.08
C LYS A 32 1.52 -8.33 -13.88
N GLU A 33 2.22 -8.24 -12.75
CA GLU A 33 3.24 -9.21 -12.39
C GLU A 33 3.03 -9.61 -10.93
N ASN A 34 2.87 -10.90 -10.68
CA ASN A 34 2.78 -11.40 -9.32
C ASN A 34 4.16 -11.37 -8.68
N ILE A 35 4.22 -10.98 -7.43
CA ILE A 35 5.48 -10.98 -6.69
C ILE A 35 5.37 -11.92 -5.50
N SER A 36 6.53 -12.38 -5.05
CA SER A 36 6.61 -13.21 -3.87
C SER A 36 6.33 -12.36 -2.62
N VAL A 37 6.30 -13.00 -1.49
CA VAL A 37 5.92 -12.42 -0.21
C VAL A 37 6.63 -11.11 0.07
N LEU A 38 5.86 -10.07 0.37
CA LEU A 38 6.35 -8.77 0.76
C LEU A 38 6.41 -8.63 2.29
N PHE A 39 5.48 -9.28 2.96
CA PHE A 39 5.38 -9.31 4.41
C PHE A 39 5.60 -10.73 4.91
N ASP A 40 6.29 -10.87 6.03
CA ASP A 40 6.59 -12.19 6.59
C ASP A 40 5.37 -12.84 7.22
N SER A 41 4.38 -12.04 7.61
CA SER A 41 3.17 -12.54 8.26
C SER A 41 2.01 -11.59 8.03
N LYS A 42 0.82 -12.08 8.32
CA LYS A 42 -0.38 -11.26 8.32
C LYS A 42 -0.25 -10.12 9.33
N GLU A 43 0.33 -10.40 10.48
CA GLU A 43 0.51 -9.42 11.55
C GLU A 43 1.42 -8.28 11.10
N GLU A 44 2.48 -8.59 10.38
CA GLU A 44 3.37 -7.57 9.84
C GLU A 44 2.65 -6.67 8.84
N TYR A 45 1.83 -7.26 7.99
CA TYR A 45 1.01 -6.48 7.04
C TYR A 45 0.02 -5.57 7.77
N LEU A 46 -0.68 -6.10 8.75
CA LEU A 46 -1.65 -5.30 9.52
C LEU A 46 -0.95 -4.18 10.29
N GLN A 47 0.24 -4.45 10.80
CA GLN A 47 1.02 -3.43 11.49
C GLN A 47 1.47 -2.32 10.51
N PHE A 48 1.83 -2.71 9.30
CA PHE A 48 2.17 -1.72 8.27
C PHE A 48 0.99 -0.79 7.98
N ILE A 49 -0.22 -1.35 7.81
CA ILE A 49 -1.42 -0.54 7.59
C ILE A 49 -1.66 0.41 8.78
N LYS A 50 -1.52 -0.11 9.98
CA LYS A 50 -1.70 0.69 11.19
C LYS A 50 -0.71 1.85 11.24
N ASN A 51 0.52 1.61 10.88
CA ASN A 51 1.57 2.63 10.89
C ASN A 51 1.33 3.72 9.86
N VAL A 52 0.98 3.36 8.62
CA VAL A 52 0.77 4.37 7.57
C VAL A 52 -0.48 5.19 7.82
N THR A 53 -1.54 4.58 8.33
CA THR A 53 -2.76 5.32 8.68
C THR A 53 -2.49 6.28 9.83
N LYS A 54 -1.78 5.83 10.85
CA LYS A 54 -1.43 6.67 11.99
C LYS A 54 -0.56 7.86 11.57
N GLN A 55 0.46 7.63 10.75
CA GLN A 55 1.35 8.69 10.30
C GLN A 55 0.63 9.74 9.46
N ASN A 56 -0.38 9.34 8.74
CA ASN A 56 -1.12 10.25 7.87
C ASN A 56 -2.43 10.72 8.49
N HIS A 57 -2.61 10.49 9.79
CA HIS A 57 -3.78 10.93 10.55
C HIS A 57 -5.10 10.43 9.97
N VAL A 58 -5.09 9.21 9.47
CA VAL A 58 -6.27 8.56 8.89
C VAL A 58 -6.93 7.71 9.97
N VAL A 59 -8.19 7.99 10.24
CA VAL A 59 -8.97 7.17 11.17
C VAL A 59 -9.64 6.05 10.41
N VAL A 60 -9.40 4.81 10.84
CA VAL A 60 -9.97 3.62 10.22
C VAL A 60 -10.82 2.92 11.26
N ASN A 61 -12.10 2.74 10.96
CA ASN A 61 -13.03 2.05 11.84
C ASN A 61 -14.09 1.34 11.01
N GLU A 62 -15.05 0.70 11.67
CA GLU A 62 -16.07 -0.11 11.01
C GLU A 62 -16.95 0.66 10.02
N SER A 63 -17.08 1.97 10.19
CA SER A 63 -17.89 2.78 9.29
C SER A 63 -17.09 3.30 8.10
N ASN A 64 -15.77 3.12 8.10
CA ASN A 64 -14.88 3.59 7.03
C ASN A 64 -14.34 2.41 6.25
N VAL A 65 -15.20 1.81 5.41
CA VAL A 65 -14.85 0.60 4.66
C VAL A 65 -13.84 0.89 3.55
N LEU A 66 -13.83 2.11 3.05
CA LEU A 66 -12.93 2.52 1.98
C LEU A 66 -12.32 3.87 2.32
N ARG A 67 -11.00 3.95 2.32
CA ARG A 67 -10.28 5.19 2.56
C ARG A 67 -9.25 5.42 1.46
N LYS A 68 -9.24 6.62 0.94
CA LYS A 68 -8.21 7.08 0.00
C LYS A 68 -7.42 8.19 0.66
N PHE A 69 -6.11 8.10 0.60
CA PHE A 69 -5.27 9.15 1.19
C PHE A 69 -3.91 9.18 0.51
N THR A 70 -3.24 10.31 0.64
CA THR A 70 -1.91 10.51 0.09
C THR A 70 -0.89 10.45 1.22
N ASP A 71 0.20 9.73 1.00
CA ASP A 71 1.27 9.57 1.97
C ASP A 71 2.53 10.24 1.47
N THR A 72 2.96 11.27 2.19
CA THR A 72 4.23 11.94 1.93
C THR A 72 5.18 11.80 3.11
N GLU A 73 4.78 11.06 4.14
CA GLU A 73 5.49 10.98 5.41
C GLU A 73 6.27 9.69 5.60
N SER A 74 5.71 8.56 5.17
CA SER A 74 6.30 7.25 5.44
C SER A 74 7.55 6.98 4.64
N PHE A 75 7.63 7.52 3.42
CA PHE A 75 8.73 7.31 2.49
C PHE A 75 9.16 8.65 1.93
N PRO A 76 10.17 9.29 2.52
CA PRO A 76 10.50 10.70 2.21
C PRO A 76 10.80 11.01 0.75
N ASN A 77 11.25 10.03 -0.02
CA ASN A 77 11.57 10.23 -1.43
C ASN A 77 10.41 9.94 -2.37
N PHE A 78 9.27 9.55 -1.83
CA PHE A 78 8.13 9.13 -2.62
C PHE A 78 6.83 9.76 -2.11
N ALA A 79 6.00 10.20 -3.04
CA ALA A 79 4.61 10.53 -2.74
C ALA A 79 3.77 9.37 -3.23
N LEU A 80 2.93 8.85 -2.36
CA LEU A 80 2.14 7.66 -2.63
C LEU A 80 0.66 7.95 -2.42
N GLN A 81 -0.17 7.41 -3.28
CA GLN A 81 -1.61 7.40 -3.08
C GLN A 81 -2.04 6.01 -2.66
N TYR A 82 -2.76 5.92 -1.56
CA TYR A 82 -3.30 4.66 -1.07
C TYR A 82 -4.80 4.60 -1.28
N VAL A 83 -5.26 3.39 -1.61
CA VAL A 83 -6.67 3.03 -1.50
C VAL A 83 -6.72 1.84 -0.54
N LEU A 84 -7.24 2.08 0.64
CA LEU A 84 -7.35 1.07 1.68
C LEU A 84 -8.80 0.62 1.76
N GLY A 85 -9.02 -0.68 1.55
CA GLY A 85 -10.32 -1.29 1.71
C GLY A 85 -10.32 -2.22 2.92
N MET A 86 -11.18 -1.94 3.87
CA MET A 86 -11.31 -2.78 5.06
C MET A 86 -12.35 -3.86 4.82
N PRO A 87 -12.12 -5.08 5.31
CA PRO A 87 -13.13 -6.12 5.19
C PRO A 87 -14.34 -5.77 6.03
N LEU A 88 -15.49 -6.29 5.62
CA LEU A 88 -16.69 -6.16 6.43
C LEU A 88 -16.52 -6.93 7.74
N VAL A 89 -17.23 -6.49 8.76
CA VAL A 89 -17.22 -7.15 10.07
C VAL A 89 -17.61 -8.62 9.88
N ASN A 90 -16.93 -9.51 10.61
CA ASN A 90 -17.17 -10.96 10.60
C ASN A 90 -16.73 -11.68 9.32
N THR A 91 -15.92 -11.09 8.49
CA THR A 91 -15.31 -11.81 7.38
C THR A 91 -13.90 -12.23 7.76
N LYS A 92 -13.39 -13.26 7.08
CA LYS A 92 -12.00 -13.69 7.25
C LYS A 92 -11.06 -13.00 6.28
N ASN A 93 -11.57 -12.09 5.45
CA ASN A 93 -10.77 -11.40 4.47
C ASN A 93 -9.87 -10.37 5.12
N GLU A 94 -8.69 -10.25 4.61
CA GLU A 94 -7.76 -9.22 5.04
C GLU A 94 -8.08 -7.90 4.33
N PRO A 95 -7.68 -6.77 4.91
CA PRO A 95 -7.79 -5.52 4.19
C PRO A 95 -6.90 -5.55 2.94
N TYR A 96 -7.35 -4.88 1.88
CA TYR A 96 -6.48 -4.70 0.71
C TYR A 96 -5.90 -3.27 0.74
N LEU A 97 -4.74 -3.14 0.14
CA LEU A 97 -4.07 -1.85 0.06
C LEU A 97 -3.49 -1.68 -1.33
N PHE A 98 -4.02 -0.72 -2.07
CA PHE A 98 -3.50 -0.38 -3.39
C PHE A 98 -2.63 0.85 -3.24
N ILE A 99 -1.41 0.78 -3.75
CA ILE A 99 -0.43 1.84 -3.66
C ILE A 99 -0.09 2.30 -5.08
N ARG A 100 -0.27 3.58 -5.34
CA ARG A 100 0.13 4.18 -6.61
C ARG A 100 1.20 5.22 -6.35
N LYS A 101 2.28 5.15 -7.12
CA LYS A 101 3.32 6.17 -7.06
C LYS A 101 2.85 7.42 -7.79
N LEU A 102 2.93 8.54 -7.12
CA LEU A 102 2.58 9.83 -7.69
C LEU A 102 3.84 10.46 -8.29
N PRO A 103 3.70 11.19 -9.41
CA PRO A 103 4.85 11.89 -9.97
C PRO A 103 5.33 12.93 -8.98
N LYS A 104 6.66 13.00 -8.80
CA LYS A 104 7.25 14.08 -8.03
C LYS A 104 7.15 15.35 -8.84
N GLU A 105 6.60 16.39 -8.24
CA GLU A 105 6.64 17.71 -8.85
C GLU A 105 8.09 18.14 -9.00
N LYS A 106 8.47 18.40 -10.24
CA LYS A 106 9.74 19.04 -10.48
C LYS A 106 9.57 20.51 -10.19
N LYS A 107 10.24 21.00 -9.20
CA LYS A 107 10.34 22.43 -9.00
C LYS A 107 11.21 23.00 -10.10
N VAL A 108 10.65 23.91 -10.80
CA VAL A 108 11.35 24.62 -11.85
C VAL A 108 12.01 25.85 -11.26
#